data_cc9c3389a2540b6b6cfbf8fac786b153
#
_entry.id   cc9c3389a2540b6b6cfbf8fac786b153
#
_cell.length_a   1.000
_cell.length_b   1.000
_cell.length_c   1.000
_cell.angle_alpha   90.00
_cell.angle_beta   90.00
_cell.angle_gamma   90.00
#
_symmetry.space_group_name_H-M   'P 1'
#
loop_
_entity.id
_entity.type
_entity.pdbx_description
1 polymer ?
#
loop_
_entity_poly.entity_id
_entity_poly.type
_entity_poly.pdbx_seq_one_letter_code
_entity_poly.pdbx_strand_id
1 'polypeptide(L)'
;MGGRCVAKAAPVSGPCDQLQSVYFGFDESTLTADARAALEADAKCVKEKGGKLRVEGNCDERGTAEYNMHLGQRRADAVKKYLGGLGLAARDIATVSFGKEKPICTEATEECWAKNRRADLK
;
A
#
# COMPACT_ATOMS: atom_id res chain seq x y z
N MET A 1 8.20 -13.35 6.49
CA MET A 1 8.21 -13.18 6.31
C MET A 1 8.41 -12.79 5.85
N GLY A 2 8.10 -12.87 5.86
CA GLY A 2 8.18 -12.57 5.43
C GLY A 2 8.21 -12.05 4.85
N GLY A 3 8.02 -12.06 4.71
CA GLY A 3 8.17 -11.73 4.05
C GLY A 3 8.21 -11.39 3.48
N ARG A 4 8.05 -11.51 3.43
CA ARG A 4 8.16 -11.37 2.83
C ARG A 4 8.10 -10.94 2.08
N CYS A 5 7.87 -10.82 2.10
CA CYS A 5 7.89 -10.60 1.36
C CYS A 5 8.22 -10.48 0.56
N VAL A 6 8.18 -10.46 0.52
CA VAL A 6 8.61 -10.49 -0.22
C VAL A 6 9.10 -10.38 -1.03
N ALA A 7 9.07 -10.30 -0.94
CA ALA A 7 9.59 -10.24 -1.65
C ALA A 7 10.01 -10.41 -2.47
N LYS A 8 9.85 -10.71 -2.41
CA LYS A 8 10.41 -10.93 -3.14
C LYS A 8 10.32 -10.57 -4.12
N ALA A 9 10.27 -10.03 -4.08
CA ALA A 9 10.15 -9.52 -4.94
C ALA A 9 10.18 -9.75 -6.03
N ALA A 10 9.77 -9.98 -6.14
CA ALA A 10 9.76 -10.39 -7.14
C ALA A 10 9.76 -9.78 -8.20
N PRO A 11 10.17 -10.08 -8.83
CA PRO A 11 10.36 -9.51 -9.88
C PRO A 11 9.28 -9.30 -10.65
N VAL A 12 9.16 -8.33 -11.05
CA VAL A 12 8.16 -7.92 -11.69
C VAL A 12 8.40 -7.98 -13.08
N SER A 13 8.98 -8.98 -13.48
CA SER A 13 9.30 -9.12 -14.86
C SER A 13 8.14 -9.59 -15.66
N GLY A 14 7.10 -10.05 -15.04
CA GLY A 14 5.95 -10.52 -15.77
C GLY A 14 5.00 -9.42 -16.17
N PRO A 15 3.83 -9.77 -16.68
CA PRO A 15 2.85 -8.79 -17.04
C PRO A 15 2.42 -8.04 -15.79
N CYS A 16 2.04 -6.82 -15.94
CA CYS A 16 1.66 -5.99 -14.83
C CYS A 16 0.19 -6.17 -14.50
N ASP A 17 -0.22 -7.40 -14.30
CA ASP A 17 -1.62 -7.69 -14.01
C ASP A 17 -2.00 -7.34 -12.59
N GLN A 18 -1.05 -7.46 -11.68
CA GLN A 18 -1.30 -7.16 -10.28
C GLN A 18 -0.19 -6.28 -9.75
N LEU A 19 -0.59 -5.20 -9.13
CA LEU A 19 0.35 -4.31 -8.49
C LEU A 19 0.60 -4.79 -7.07
N GLN A 20 1.79 -4.52 -6.57
CA GLN A 20 2.17 -4.96 -5.24
C GLN A 20 1.59 -4.03 -4.19
N SER A 21 1.05 -4.61 -3.12
CA SER A 21 0.67 -3.83 -1.95
C SER A 21 1.91 -3.46 -1.16
N VAL A 22 1.85 -2.37 -0.42
CA VAL A 22 2.96 -1.99 0.45
C VAL A 22 2.48 -2.01 1.89
N TYR A 23 3.41 -2.28 2.80
CA TYR A 23 3.09 -2.53 4.20
C TYR A 23 3.77 -1.51 5.11
N PHE A 24 3.16 -1.29 6.26
CA PHE A 24 3.59 -0.25 7.20
C PHE A 24 3.80 -0.82 8.59
N GLY A 25 4.65 -0.17 9.37
CA GLY A 25 4.81 -0.49 10.76
C GLY A 25 3.61 -0.04 11.57
N PHE A 26 3.54 -0.48 12.82
CA PHE A 26 2.44 -0.12 13.70
C PHE A 26 2.40 1.41 13.86
N ASP A 27 1.22 1.96 13.67
CA ASP A 27 0.97 3.40 13.82
C ASP A 27 1.85 4.27 12.93
N GLU A 28 2.39 3.70 11.84
CA GLU A 28 3.27 4.44 10.94
C GLU A 28 2.68 4.60 9.56
N SER A 29 3.01 5.71 8.93
CA SER A 29 2.68 5.93 7.53
C SER A 29 3.93 6.27 6.71
N THR A 30 5.11 6.00 7.27
CA THR A 30 6.37 6.20 6.60
C THR A 30 6.68 5.01 5.70
N LEU A 31 7.14 5.29 4.49
CA LEU A 31 7.47 4.22 3.54
C LEU A 31 8.84 3.63 3.87
N THR A 32 8.87 2.31 4.03
CA THR A 32 10.13 1.60 4.25
C THR A 32 10.87 1.45 2.92
N ALA A 33 12.11 0.98 2.99
CA ALA A 33 12.87 0.72 1.77
C ALA A 33 12.16 -0.32 0.91
N ASP A 34 11.60 -1.37 1.53
CA ASP A 34 10.87 -2.39 0.80
C ASP A 34 9.62 -1.81 0.13
N ALA A 35 8.92 -0.94 0.84
CA ALA A 35 7.73 -0.29 0.28
C ALA A 35 8.11 0.56 -0.93
N ARG A 36 9.21 1.32 -0.83
CA ARG A 36 9.64 2.16 -1.94
C ARG A 36 10.03 1.32 -3.16
N ALA A 37 10.71 0.19 -2.92
CA ALA A 37 11.09 -0.69 -4.02
C ALA A 37 9.86 -1.27 -4.72
N ALA A 38 8.85 -1.68 -3.94
CA ALA A 38 7.62 -2.20 -4.51
C ALA A 38 6.90 -1.12 -5.32
N LEU A 39 6.89 0.12 -4.82
CA LEU A 39 6.24 1.21 -5.54
C LEU A 39 6.97 1.60 -6.81
N GLU A 40 8.30 1.47 -6.83
CA GLU A 40 9.05 1.73 -8.05
C GLU A 40 8.66 0.73 -9.13
N ALA A 41 8.51 -0.53 -8.77
CA ALA A 41 8.06 -1.54 -9.71
C ALA A 41 6.62 -1.28 -10.16
N ASP A 42 5.75 -0.93 -9.22
CA ASP A 42 4.36 -0.62 -9.54
C ASP A 42 4.25 0.58 -10.46
N ALA A 43 5.06 1.62 -10.20
CA ALA A 43 5.04 2.82 -11.02
C ALA A 43 5.42 2.51 -12.47
N LYS A 44 6.41 1.65 -12.64
CA LYS A 44 6.84 1.25 -13.96
C LYS A 44 5.71 0.56 -14.71
N CYS A 45 4.99 -0.34 -14.03
CA CYS A 45 3.85 -1.01 -14.62
C CYS A 45 2.75 -0.03 -15.01
N VAL A 46 2.44 0.90 -14.12
CA VAL A 46 1.37 1.87 -14.38
C VAL A 46 1.73 2.76 -15.57
N LYS A 47 3.00 3.17 -15.66
CA LYS A 47 3.44 3.99 -16.79
C LYS A 47 3.31 3.24 -18.12
N GLU A 48 3.61 1.95 -18.11
CA GLU A 48 3.52 1.17 -19.33
C GLU A 48 2.08 0.96 -19.78
N LYS A 49 1.18 0.75 -18.82
CA LYS A 49 -0.21 0.52 -19.17
C LYS A 49 -1.00 1.80 -19.33
N GLY A 50 -0.60 2.84 -18.65
CA GLY A 50 -1.36 4.07 -18.61
C GLY A 50 -2.62 3.92 -17.76
N GLY A 51 -3.39 5.00 -17.66
CA GLY A 51 -4.67 4.97 -16.99
C GLY A 51 -4.60 5.47 -15.55
N LYS A 52 -5.69 5.25 -14.85
CA LYS A 52 -5.86 5.77 -13.51
C LYS A 52 -5.58 4.71 -12.47
N LEU A 53 -5.20 5.18 -11.28
CA LEU A 53 -4.81 4.30 -10.19
C LEU A 53 -5.57 4.70 -8.94
N ARG A 54 -5.98 3.73 -8.15
CA ARG A 54 -6.58 3.99 -6.84
C ARG A 54 -5.69 3.38 -5.77
N VAL A 55 -5.37 4.18 -4.75
CA VAL A 55 -4.57 3.73 -3.63
C VAL A 55 -5.49 3.64 -2.41
N GLU A 56 -5.58 2.44 -1.84
CA GLU A 56 -6.48 2.17 -0.72
C GLU A 56 -5.66 1.94 0.54
N GLY A 57 -5.81 2.84 1.52
CA GLY A 57 -5.09 2.72 2.78
C GLY A 57 -5.86 1.90 3.78
N ASN A 58 -5.17 1.03 4.48
CA ASN A 58 -5.77 0.10 5.42
C ASN A 58 -4.95 0.01 6.70
N CYS A 59 -5.63 -0.37 7.80
CA CYS A 59 -5.02 -0.48 9.12
C CYS A 59 -5.39 -1.82 9.74
N ASP A 60 -4.67 -2.18 10.82
CA ASP A 60 -5.08 -3.34 11.59
C ASP A 60 -6.24 -2.96 12.50
N GLU A 61 -6.74 -3.93 13.27
CA GLU A 61 -7.98 -3.75 14.04
C GLU A 61 -7.84 -2.87 15.27
N ARG A 62 -6.61 -2.57 15.68
CA ARG A 62 -6.39 -1.85 16.94
C ARG A 62 -6.67 -0.36 16.79
N GLY A 63 -7.25 0.23 17.85
CA GLY A 63 -7.57 1.65 17.87
C GLY A 63 -8.99 1.91 17.41
N THR A 64 -9.37 3.18 17.43
CA THR A 64 -10.72 3.57 17.07
C THR A 64 -10.91 3.56 15.56
N ALA A 65 -12.15 3.45 15.13
CA ALA A 65 -12.45 3.51 13.71
C ALA A 65 -12.02 4.85 13.10
N GLU A 66 -12.29 5.93 13.81
CA GLU A 66 -11.94 7.26 13.32
C GLU A 66 -10.44 7.44 13.17
N TYR A 67 -9.68 7.02 14.18
CA TYR A 67 -8.22 7.15 14.13
C TYR A 67 -7.66 6.36 12.95
N ASN A 68 -8.20 5.15 12.74
CA ASN A 68 -7.71 4.30 11.66
C ASN A 68 -8.10 4.80 10.28
N MET A 69 -9.25 5.49 10.16
CA MET A 69 -9.58 6.13 8.90
C MET A 69 -8.56 7.20 8.55
N HIS A 70 -8.13 7.99 9.53
CA HIS A 70 -7.12 9.00 9.30
C HIS A 70 -5.75 8.38 9.00
N LEU A 71 -5.39 7.33 9.73
CA LEU A 71 -4.11 6.66 9.50
C LEU A 71 -4.07 6.01 8.12
N GLY A 72 -5.18 5.37 7.73
CA GLY A 72 -5.28 4.79 6.39
C GLY A 72 -5.15 5.85 5.31
N GLN A 73 -5.74 7.03 5.55
CA GLN A 73 -5.61 8.11 4.58
C GLN A 73 -4.16 8.60 4.49
N ARG A 74 -3.48 8.72 5.63
CA ARG A 74 -2.07 9.12 5.61
C ARG A 74 -1.21 8.10 4.87
N ARG A 75 -1.53 6.81 5.00
CA ARG A 75 -0.80 5.76 4.29
C ARG A 75 -1.03 5.88 2.78
N ALA A 76 -2.28 6.07 2.38
CA ALA A 76 -2.59 6.24 0.97
C ALA A 76 -1.93 7.50 0.41
N ASP A 77 -1.94 8.59 1.18
CA ASP A 77 -1.32 9.84 0.75
C ASP A 77 0.19 9.71 0.62
N ALA A 78 0.83 8.97 1.50
CA ALA A 78 2.27 8.75 1.42
C ALA A 78 2.63 8.00 0.13
N VAL A 79 1.82 7.01 -0.23
CA VAL A 79 2.02 6.27 -1.47
C VAL A 79 1.83 7.19 -2.67
N LYS A 80 0.76 7.98 -2.66
CA LYS A 80 0.48 8.89 -3.79
C LYS A 80 1.61 9.88 -3.97
N LYS A 81 2.11 10.44 -2.87
CA LYS A 81 3.19 11.41 -2.93
C LYS A 81 4.45 10.78 -3.53
N TYR A 82 4.78 9.57 -3.10
CA TYR A 82 5.97 8.90 -3.61
C TYR A 82 5.83 8.58 -5.10
N LEU A 83 4.66 8.10 -5.51
CA LEU A 83 4.41 7.81 -6.91
C LEU A 83 4.49 9.08 -7.76
N GLY A 84 4.03 10.21 -7.22
CA GLY A 84 4.18 11.48 -7.91
C GLY A 84 5.63 11.82 -8.15
N GLY A 85 6.50 11.54 -7.18
CA GLY A 85 7.92 11.75 -7.33
C GLY A 85 8.55 10.84 -8.36
N LEU A 86 7.90 9.71 -8.65
CA LEU A 86 8.36 8.78 -9.67
C LEU A 86 7.80 9.12 -11.06
N GLY A 87 7.03 10.19 -11.17
CA GLY A 87 6.57 10.66 -12.47
C GLY A 87 5.12 10.39 -12.81
N LEU A 88 4.35 9.81 -11.89
CA LEU A 88 2.93 9.61 -12.15
C LEU A 88 2.16 10.89 -11.85
N ALA A 89 1.17 11.20 -12.68
CA ALA A 89 0.42 12.44 -12.51
C ALA A 89 -0.54 12.32 -11.34
N ALA A 90 -0.55 13.33 -10.47
CA ALA A 90 -1.41 13.33 -9.30
C ALA A 90 -2.88 13.17 -9.68
N ARG A 91 -3.29 13.74 -10.80
CA ARG A 91 -4.69 13.70 -11.22
C ARG A 91 -5.14 12.28 -11.59
N ASP A 92 -4.18 11.39 -11.84
CA ASP A 92 -4.49 10.01 -12.19
C ASP A 92 -4.48 9.08 -10.99
N ILE A 93 -4.21 9.62 -9.79
CA ILE A 93 -4.11 8.82 -8.58
C ILE A 93 -5.17 9.27 -7.59
N ALA A 94 -6.14 8.41 -7.33
CA ALA A 94 -7.15 8.66 -6.30
C ALA A 94 -6.76 7.92 -5.04
N THR A 95 -7.07 8.50 -3.88
CA THR A 95 -6.80 7.85 -2.60
C THR A 95 -8.11 7.63 -1.87
N VAL A 96 -8.18 6.54 -1.12
CA VAL A 96 -9.30 6.26 -0.25
C VAL A 96 -8.79 5.51 0.96
N SER A 97 -9.41 5.74 2.11
CA SER A 97 -9.07 5.01 3.31
C SER A 97 -10.24 4.13 3.70
N PHE A 98 -9.96 2.87 3.99
CA PHE A 98 -10.94 1.97 4.56
C PHE A 98 -10.71 1.79 6.07
N GLY A 99 -9.65 2.41 6.61
CA GLY A 99 -9.35 2.26 8.02
C GLY A 99 -9.19 0.80 8.36
N LYS A 100 -9.96 0.32 9.35
CA LYS A 100 -9.88 -1.08 9.74
C LYS A 100 -11.06 -1.91 9.22
N GLU A 101 -11.76 -1.40 8.22
CA GLU A 101 -12.99 -2.02 7.74
C GLU A 101 -12.79 -3.17 6.76
N LYS A 102 -11.60 -3.28 6.17
CA LYS A 102 -11.35 -4.32 5.17
C LYS A 102 -10.15 -5.19 5.56
N PRO A 103 -10.26 -5.96 6.63
CA PRO A 103 -9.15 -6.82 7.02
C PRO A 103 -9.00 -7.99 6.05
N ILE A 104 -7.74 -8.36 5.80
CA ILE A 104 -7.47 -9.58 5.06
C ILE A 104 -7.10 -10.71 6.02
N CYS A 105 -6.95 -10.38 7.29
CA CYS A 105 -6.61 -11.33 8.33
C CYS A 105 -7.31 -10.88 9.59
N THR A 106 -7.96 -11.79 10.32
CA THR A 106 -8.80 -11.38 11.44
C THR A 106 -8.34 -11.91 12.80
N GLU A 107 -7.21 -12.60 12.85
CA GLU A 107 -6.70 -13.08 14.13
C GLU A 107 -6.01 -11.96 14.90
N ALA A 108 -6.05 -12.04 16.21
CA ALA A 108 -5.45 -11.02 17.06
C ALA A 108 -3.99 -11.37 17.32
N THR A 109 -3.17 -11.32 16.29
CA THR A 109 -1.74 -11.61 16.38
C THR A 109 -0.98 -10.54 15.60
N GLU A 110 0.29 -10.36 15.94
CA GLU A 110 1.12 -9.40 15.22
C GLU A 110 1.26 -9.77 13.74
N GLU A 111 1.36 -11.06 13.46
CA GLU A 111 1.47 -11.51 12.08
C GLU A 111 0.26 -11.10 11.26
N CYS A 112 -0.92 -11.24 11.85
CA CYS A 112 -2.16 -10.87 11.20
C CYS A 112 -2.28 -9.36 11.09
N TRP A 113 -1.95 -8.64 12.15
CA TRP A 113 -2.02 -7.18 12.13
C TRP A 113 -1.10 -6.60 11.06
N ALA A 114 0.10 -7.19 10.91
CA ALA A 114 1.05 -6.72 9.91
C ALA A 114 0.48 -6.84 8.50
N LYS A 115 -0.28 -7.89 8.23
CA LYS A 115 -0.89 -8.07 6.91
C LYS A 115 -1.95 -7.02 6.62
N ASN A 116 -2.59 -6.50 7.67
CA ASN A 116 -3.64 -5.51 7.49
C ASN A 116 -3.10 -4.08 7.35
N ARG A 117 -1.88 -3.82 7.83
CA ARG A 117 -1.29 -2.48 7.74
C ARG A 117 -0.70 -2.28 6.36
N ARG A 118 -1.59 -1.94 5.42
CA ARG A 118 -1.16 -1.94 4.02
C ARG A 118 -1.84 -0.84 3.21
N ALA A 119 -1.24 -0.55 2.07
CA ALA A 119 -1.88 0.24 1.02
C ALA A 119 -1.95 -0.64 -0.22
N ASP A 120 -3.14 -0.80 -0.75
CA ASP A 120 -3.38 -1.58 -1.96
C ASP A 120 -3.47 -0.64 -3.15
N LEU A 121 -2.88 -1.04 -4.27
CA LEU A 121 -2.91 -0.25 -5.50
C LEU A 121 -3.76 -0.99 -6.53
N LYS A 122 -4.76 -0.28 -7.06
CA LYS A 122 -5.72 -0.90 -7.99
C LYS A 122 -6.01 -0.04 -9.22
#